data_911ffd82fcfbcf670fe8636914328633
#
_entry.id   911ffd82fcfbcf670fe8636914328633
#
_cell.length_a   1.000
_cell.length_b   1.000
_cell.length_c   1.000
_cell.angle_alpha   90.00
_cell.angle_beta   90.00
_cell.angle_gamma   90.00
#
_symmetry.space_group_name_H-M   'P 1'
#
loop_
_entity.id
_entity.type
_entity.pdbx_description
1 polymer ?
#
loop_
_entity_poly.entity_id
_entity_poly.type
_entity_poly.pdbx_seq_one_letter_code
_entity_poly.pdbx_strand_id
1 'polypeptide(L)'
;MSQENVEIVRSICAAWERGDFTSADWAHPEIEYVIVDGPAPGRWTGLAGLAEGWRSWLNAFEDFRAEAEEFRQLEGEHVLALVQFRGRGRASGLDVGQTQSKGANLFHLRGGKVTRLVTYVDRQRALDAVELSE
;
A
#
# COMPACT_ATOMS: atom_id res chain seq x y z
N MET A 1 -15.03 -1.00 14.92
CA MET A 1 -14.30 -1.93 15.73
C MET A 1 -13.11 -2.45 15.01
N SER A 2 -12.12 -2.71 15.77
CA SER A 2 -10.79 -3.00 15.30
C SER A 2 -10.68 -4.21 14.39
N GLN A 3 -11.37 -5.27 14.72
CA GLN A 3 -11.27 -6.50 13.95
C GLN A 3 -11.89 -6.38 12.57
N GLU A 4 -12.94 -5.59 12.44
CA GLU A 4 -13.55 -5.35 11.13
C GLU A 4 -12.60 -4.64 10.20
N ASN A 5 -11.85 -3.66 10.72
CA ASN A 5 -10.88 -2.94 9.90
C ASN A 5 -9.75 -3.85 9.44
N VAL A 6 -9.27 -4.72 10.32
CA VAL A 6 -8.24 -5.69 9.95
C VAL A 6 -8.75 -6.63 8.86
N GLU A 7 -10.01 -7.09 8.96
CA GLU A 7 -10.60 -7.96 7.95
C GLU A 7 -10.71 -7.26 6.59
N ILE A 8 -11.09 -5.99 6.59
CA ILE A 8 -11.16 -5.20 5.35
C ILE A 8 -9.78 -5.12 4.71
N VAL A 9 -8.76 -4.76 5.50
CA VAL A 9 -7.39 -4.64 5.00
C VAL A 9 -6.87 -5.99 4.51
N ARG A 10 -7.15 -7.05 5.24
CA ARG A 10 -6.75 -8.40 4.85
C ARG A 10 -7.34 -8.78 3.49
N SER A 11 -8.59 -8.43 3.25
CA SER A 11 -9.27 -8.68 1.98
C SER A 11 -8.63 -7.89 0.83
N ILE A 12 -8.27 -6.63 1.09
CA ILE A 12 -7.58 -5.80 0.09
C ILE A 12 -6.23 -6.42 -0.27
N CYS A 13 -5.46 -6.78 0.73
CA CYS A 13 -4.13 -7.38 0.51
C CYS A 13 -4.23 -8.72 -0.22
N ALA A 14 -5.25 -9.50 0.07
CA ALA A 14 -5.46 -10.79 -0.62
C ALA A 14 -5.69 -10.57 -2.12
N ALA A 15 -6.44 -9.53 -2.49
CA ALA A 15 -6.65 -9.20 -3.89
C ALA A 15 -5.32 -8.83 -4.56
N TRP A 16 -4.53 -8.03 -3.89
CA TRP A 16 -3.23 -7.61 -4.42
C TRP A 16 -2.28 -8.79 -4.59
N GLU A 17 -2.32 -9.75 -3.66
CA GLU A 17 -1.50 -10.96 -3.77
C GLU A 17 -1.86 -11.78 -5.01
N ARG A 18 -3.12 -11.73 -5.42
CA ARG A 18 -3.57 -12.38 -6.66
C ARG A 18 -3.25 -11.55 -7.91
N GLY A 19 -2.69 -10.36 -7.73
CA GLY A 19 -2.42 -9.45 -8.84
C GLY A 19 -3.64 -8.65 -9.29
N ASP A 20 -4.69 -8.62 -8.48
CA ASP A 20 -5.91 -7.88 -8.79
C ASP A 20 -5.82 -6.49 -8.14
N PHE A 21 -5.58 -5.49 -8.97
CA PHE A 21 -5.49 -4.09 -8.55
C PHE A 21 -6.63 -3.26 -9.13
N THR A 22 -7.67 -3.91 -9.67
CA THR A 22 -8.73 -3.21 -10.38
C THR A 22 -9.88 -2.77 -9.50
N SER A 23 -10.10 -3.45 -8.38
CA SER A 23 -11.22 -3.13 -7.49
C SER A 23 -10.81 -2.02 -6.51
N ALA A 24 -11.68 -1.03 -6.37
CA ALA A 24 -11.49 0.06 -5.41
C ALA A 24 -12.75 0.28 -4.56
N ASP A 25 -13.56 -0.74 -4.41
CA ASP A 25 -14.80 -0.67 -3.63
C ASP A 25 -14.53 -0.37 -2.15
N TRP A 26 -13.34 -0.75 -1.70
CA TRP A 26 -12.89 -0.51 -0.33
C TRP A 26 -12.47 0.93 -0.08
N ALA A 27 -12.31 1.73 -1.13
CA ALA A 27 -11.76 3.09 -1.02
C ALA A 27 -12.88 4.12 -0.88
N HIS A 28 -12.66 5.09 0.01
CA HIS A 28 -13.54 6.24 0.10
C HIS A 28 -13.39 7.10 -1.17
N PRO A 29 -14.48 7.73 -1.67
CA PRO A 29 -14.38 8.56 -2.89
C PRO A 29 -13.36 9.68 -2.80
N GLU A 30 -13.02 10.14 -1.60
CA GLU A 30 -12.05 11.21 -1.39
C GLU A 30 -10.73 10.68 -0.84
N ILE A 31 -10.43 9.41 -1.08
CA ILE A 31 -9.21 8.78 -0.57
C ILE A 31 -7.96 9.56 -0.95
N GLU A 32 -7.03 9.64 -0.01
CA GLU A 32 -5.69 10.16 -0.26
C GLU A 32 -4.72 8.99 -0.38
N TYR A 33 -3.98 8.93 -1.46
CA TYR A 33 -2.98 7.91 -1.68
C TYR A 33 -1.60 8.54 -1.70
N VAL A 34 -0.71 8.06 -0.84
CA VAL A 34 0.64 8.60 -0.70
C VAL A 34 1.65 7.47 -0.84
N ILE A 35 2.60 7.65 -1.71
CA ILE A 35 3.78 6.77 -1.80
C ILE A 35 4.95 7.59 -1.29
N VAL A 36 5.51 7.20 -0.15
CA VAL A 36 6.50 8.00 0.58
C VAL A 36 7.88 7.90 -0.06
N ASP A 37 8.23 6.71 -0.54
CA ASP A 37 9.56 6.42 -1.05
C ASP A 37 9.48 5.43 -2.21
N GLY A 38 10.63 4.92 -2.66
CA GLY A 38 10.68 3.98 -3.76
C GLY A 38 10.81 4.69 -5.11
N PRO A 39 10.57 3.97 -6.22
CA PRO A 39 10.84 4.50 -7.55
C PRO A 39 9.80 5.51 -8.06
N ALA A 40 8.61 5.54 -7.47
CA ALA A 40 7.52 6.40 -7.94
C ALA A 40 6.79 7.08 -6.79
N PRO A 41 7.48 7.88 -5.98
CA PRO A 41 6.83 8.58 -4.86
C PRO A 41 5.87 9.65 -5.37
N GLY A 42 4.85 9.94 -4.57
CA GLY A 42 3.88 10.96 -4.94
C GLY A 42 2.66 10.95 -4.05
N ARG A 43 1.73 11.83 -4.37
CA ARG A 43 0.48 11.96 -3.65
C ARG A 43 -0.65 12.18 -4.64
N TRP A 44 -1.73 11.45 -4.44
CA TRP A 44 -2.90 11.51 -5.31
C TRP A 44 -4.17 11.56 -4.47
N THR A 45 -5.23 12.17 -4.98
CA THR A 45 -6.48 12.34 -4.25
C THR A 45 -7.65 11.84 -5.08
N GLY A 46 -8.61 11.19 -4.41
CA GLY A 46 -9.83 10.67 -5.03
C GLY A 46 -9.61 9.36 -5.75
N LEU A 47 -10.69 8.77 -6.25
CA LEU A 47 -10.61 7.48 -6.91
C LEU A 47 -9.81 7.53 -8.21
N ALA A 48 -9.97 8.60 -8.99
CA ALA A 48 -9.18 8.77 -10.20
C ALA A 48 -7.70 8.92 -9.88
N GLY A 49 -7.38 9.65 -8.80
CA GLY A 49 -6.02 9.82 -8.35
C GLY A 49 -5.41 8.50 -7.87
N LEU A 50 -6.19 7.70 -7.15
CA LEU A 50 -5.76 6.39 -6.71
C LEU A 50 -5.36 5.50 -7.90
N ALA A 51 -6.20 5.48 -8.93
CA ALA A 51 -5.94 4.71 -10.13
C ALA A 51 -4.69 5.20 -10.86
N GLU A 52 -4.50 6.52 -10.91
CA GLU A 52 -3.32 7.12 -11.54
C GLU A 52 -2.05 6.76 -10.77
N GLY A 53 -2.08 6.84 -9.44
CA GLY A 53 -0.95 6.48 -8.59
C GLY A 53 -0.58 5.02 -8.74
N TRP A 54 -1.58 4.15 -8.80
CA TRP A 54 -1.33 2.73 -9.00
C TRP A 54 -0.74 2.44 -10.38
N ARG A 55 -1.24 3.11 -11.42
CA ARG A 55 -0.65 2.93 -12.76
C ARG A 55 0.80 3.34 -12.77
N SER A 56 1.12 4.45 -12.12
CA SER A 56 2.49 4.92 -12.00
C SER A 56 3.36 3.89 -11.28
N TRP A 57 2.86 3.36 -10.18
CA TRP A 57 3.56 2.36 -9.39
C TRP A 57 3.76 1.07 -10.19
N LEU A 58 2.70 0.55 -10.78
CA LEU A 58 2.75 -0.71 -11.52
C LEU A 58 3.61 -0.59 -12.78
N ASN A 59 3.65 0.59 -13.39
CA ASN A 59 4.49 0.82 -14.56
C ASN A 59 5.98 0.85 -14.22
N ALA A 60 6.32 1.09 -12.95
CA ALA A 60 7.71 1.09 -12.52
C ALA A 60 8.28 -0.32 -12.34
N PHE A 61 7.43 -1.33 -12.31
CA PHE A 61 7.83 -2.71 -12.06
C PHE A 61 7.26 -3.67 -13.09
N GLU A 62 7.97 -4.78 -13.31
CA GLU A 62 7.46 -5.94 -14.03
C GLU A 62 7.07 -6.99 -13.01
N ASP A 63 5.93 -7.66 -13.23
CA ASP A 63 5.46 -8.76 -12.38
C ASP A 63 5.40 -8.39 -10.89
N PHE A 64 4.91 -7.19 -10.62
CA PHE A 64 4.81 -6.71 -9.25
C PHE A 64 3.86 -7.56 -8.42
N ARG A 65 4.31 -7.92 -7.20
CA ARG A 65 3.51 -8.63 -6.21
C ARG A 65 3.76 -8.02 -4.83
N ALA A 66 2.73 -7.98 -4.02
CA ALA A 66 2.84 -7.56 -2.63
C ALA A 66 2.23 -8.66 -1.77
N GLU A 67 3.03 -9.25 -0.90
CA GLU A 67 2.58 -10.31 0.00
C GLU A 67 2.53 -9.77 1.42
N ALA A 68 1.36 -9.85 2.05
CA ALA A 68 1.21 -9.41 3.43
C ALA A 68 1.77 -10.46 4.38
N GLU A 69 2.62 -10.01 5.31
CA GLU A 69 3.23 -10.89 6.29
C GLU A 69 2.56 -10.77 7.66
N GLU A 70 2.11 -9.57 8.00
CA GLU A 70 1.54 -9.31 9.32
C GLU A 70 0.62 -8.10 9.25
N PHE A 71 -0.44 -8.12 10.06
CA PHE A 71 -1.36 -6.98 10.19
C PHE A 71 -1.31 -6.52 11.63
N ARG A 72 -1.12 -5.22 11.84
CA ARG A 72 -1.12 -4.62 13.17
C ARG A 72 -2.24 -3.60 13.27
N GLN A 73 -3.10 -3.78 14.24
CA GLN A 73 -4.13 -2.82 14.55
C GLN A 73 -3.51 -1.67 15.35
N LEU A 74 -3.81 -0.46 14.93
CA LEU A 74 -3.33 0.76 15.60
C LEU A 74 -4.54 1.55 16.11
N GLU A 75 -4.30 2.56 16.91
CA GLU A 75 -5.36 3.43 17.40
C GLU A 75 -5.94 4.27 16.26
N GLY A 76 -7.16 4.78 16.44
CA GLY A 76 -7.76 5.70 15.50
C GLY A 76 -8.20 5.07 14.19
N GLU A 77 -8.61 3.80 14.22
CA GLU A 77 -9.05 3.06 13.04
C GLU A 77 -7.97 2.94 11.97
N HIS A 78 -6.73 2.75 12.42
CA HIS A 78 -5.60 2.54 11.52
C HIS A 78 -5.16 1.08 11.56
N VAL A 79 -4.76 0.56 10.41
CA VAL A 79 -4.19 -0.78 10.30
C VAL A 79 -2.90 -0.69 9.51
N LEU A 80 -1.83 -1.27 10.06
CA LEU A 80 -0.55 -1.35 9.39
C LEU A 80 -0.38 -2.75 8.85
N ALA A 81 -0.19 -2.89 7.56
CA ALA A 81 0.11 -4.17 6.92
C ALA A 81 1.60 -4.20 6.61
N LEU A 82 2.31 -5.14 7.20
CA LEU A 82 3.72 -5.36 6.88
C LEU A 82 3.75 -6.28 5.67
N VAL A 83 4.40 -5.84 4.60
CA VAL A 83 4.34 -6.53 3.32
C VAL A 83 5.74 -6.74 2.77
N GLN A 84 5.86 -7.73 1.90
CA GLN A 84 7.05 -7.94 1.10
C GLN A 84 6.69 -7.63 -0.34
N PHE A 85 7.39 -6.66 -0.92
CA PHE A 85 7.22 -6.30 -2.33
C PHE A 85 8.20 -7.11 -3.17
N ARG A 86 7.72 -7.58 -4.31
CA ARG A 86 8.53 -8.31 -5.29
C ARG A 86 8.25 -7.75 -6.67
N GLY A 87 9.28 -7.66 -7.48
CA GLY A 87 9.13 -7.18 -8.85
C GLY A 87 10.47 -6.81 -9.42
N ARG A 88 10.46 -6.42 -10.70
CA ARG A 88 11.65 -5.94 -11.40
C ARG A 88 11.44 -4.49 -11.77
N GLY A 89 12.45 -3.67 -11.53
CA GLY A 89 12.40 -2.28 -11.94
C GLY A 89 12.52 -2.18 -13.45
N ARG A 90 11.68 -1.34 -14.07
CA ARG A 90 11.71 -1.12 -15.50
C ARG A 90 12.55 0.08 -15.91
N ALA A 91 12.67 1.03 -15.00
CA ALA A 91 13.14 2.37 -15.34
C ALA A 91 14.59 2.43 -15.79
N SER A 92 15.42 1.50 -15.36
CA SER A 92 16.87 1.60 -15.60
C SER A 92 17.31 0.96 -16.91
N GLY A 93 16.50 0.12 -17.52
CA GLY A 93 16.94 -0.68 -18.66
C GLY A 93 18.01 -1.70 -18.29
N LEU A 94 18.43 -1.72 -17.04
CA LEU A 94 19.37 -2.70 -16.54
C LEU A 94 18.61 -3.84 -15.91
N ASP A 95 19.04 -5.05 -16.22
CA ASP A 95 18.46 -6.22 -15.57
C ASP A 95 19.11 -6.36 -14.20
N VAL A 96 18.55 -5.69 -13.23
CA VAL A 96 19.02 -5.75 -11.87
C VAL A 96 18.47 -6.95 -11.11
N GLY A 97 17.80 -7.83 -11.84
CA GLY A 97 17.21 -9.01 -11.25
C GLY A 97 15.94 -8.68 -10.46
N GLN A 98 15.45 -9.68 -9.78
CA GLN A 98 14.23 -9.57 -9.02
C GLN A 98 14.51 -8.79 -7.73
N THR A 99 13.79 -7.69 -7.55
CA THR A 99 13.91 -6.87 -6.37
C THR A 99 12.95 -7.39 -5.31
N GLN A 100 13.45 -7.59 -4.10
CA GLN A 100 12.64 -7.91 -2.94
C GLN A 100 12.85 -6.83 -1.91
N SER A 101 11.77 -6.29 -1.40
CA SER A 101 11.82 -5.21 -0.43
C SER A 101 10.79 -5.42 0.65
N LYS A 102 11.20 -5.25 1.90
CA LYS A 102 10.27 -5.29 3.02
C LYS A 102 9.73 -3.90 3.26
N GLY A 103 8.45 -3.75 3.00
CA GLY A 103 7.77 -2.48 3.14
C GLY A 103 6.54 -2.59 4.02
N ALA A 104 5.67 -1.60 3.92
CA ALA A 104 4.43 -1.57 4.68
C ALA A 104 3.42 -0.66 4.01
N ASN A 105 2.14 -0.98 4.24
CA ASN A 105 1.03 -0.12 3.85
C ASN A 105 0.27 0.27 5.10
N LEU A 106 0.09 1.57 5.29
CA LEU A 106 -0.68 2.09 6.40
C LEU A 106 -2.05 2.51 5.89
N PHE A 107 -3.09 1.90 6.44
CA PHE A 107 -4.47 2.16 6.04
C PHE A 107 -5.17 2.95 7.14
N HIS A 108 -5.75 4.08 6.76
CA HIS A 108 -6.65 4.84 7.63
C HIS A 108 -8.06 4.55 7.15
N LEU A 109 -8.91 4.06 8.05
CA LEU A 109 -10.28 3.69 7.70
C LEU A 109 -11.28 4.57 8.42
N ARG A 110 -12.47 4.68 7.83
CA ARG A 110 -13.58 5.40 8.44
C ARG A 110 -14.88 4.83 7.86
N GLY A 111 -15.73 4.33 8.73
CA GLY A 111 -17.00 3.75 8.30
C GLY A 111 -16.85 2.59 7.34
N GLY A 112 -15.79 1.81 7.49
CA GLY A 112 -15.54 0.65 6.65
C GLY A 112 -14.87 0.95 5.32
N LYS A 113 -14.46 2.20 5.08
CA LYS A 113 -13.77 2.60 3.85
C LYS A 113 -12.40 3.16 4.17
N VAL A 114 -11.44 2.94 3.28
CA VAL A 114 -10.10 3.48 3.43
C VAL A 114 -10.12 4.94 2.97
N THR A 115 -9.78 5.84 3.88
CA THR A 115 -9.75 7.28 3.58
C THR A 115 -8.34 7.74 3.23
N ARG A 116 -7.33 6.99 3.64
CA ARG A 116 -5.94 7.30 3.32
C ARG A 116 -5.14 6.01 3.26
N LEU A 117 -4.32 5.88 2.24
CA LEU A 117 -3.41 4.75 2.08
C LEU A 117 -2.02 5.31 1.88
N VAL A 118 -1.09 4.92 2.77
CA VAL A 118 0.30 5.36 2.71
C VAL A 118 1.18 4.14 2.48
N THR A 119 1.93 4.15 1.40
CA THR A 119 2.82 3.05 1.04
C THR A 119 4.26 3.41 1.35
N TYR A 120 4.93 2.54 2.08
CA TYR A 120 6.35 2.65 2.41
C TYR A 120 7.08 1.47 1.78
N VAL A 121 8.06 1.75 0.95
CA VAL A 121 8.93 0.70 0.42
C VAL A 121 9.93 0.27 1.49
N ASP A 122 10.32 1.20 2.36
CA ASP A 122 11.20 0.94 3.49
C ASP A 122 10.35 0.74 4.76
N ARG A 123 10.31 -0.50 5.24
CA ARG A 123 9.52 -0.87 6.43
C ARG A 123 9.92 -0.08 7.67
N GLN A 124 11.20 0.16 7.86
CA GLN A 124 11.68 0.89 9.04
C GLN A 124 11.11 2.31 9.06
N ARG A 125 11.00 2.94 7.92
CA ARG A 125 10.42 4.27 7.81
C ARG A 125 8.95 4.27 8.24
N ALA A 126 8.21 3.22 7.88
CA ALA A 126 6.82 3.05 8.31
C ALA A 126 6.72 2.88 9.81
N LEU A 127 7.56 2.03 10.38
CA LEU A 127 7.56 1.77 11.82
C LEU A 127 7.89 3.04 12.60
N ASP A 128 8.87 3.80 12.12
CA ASP A 128 9.24 5.07 12.76
C ASP A 128 8.09 6.07 12.71
N ALA A 129 7.41 6.17 11.58
CA ALA A 129 6.29 7.09 11.43
C ALA A 129 5.13 6.74 12.36
N VAL A 130 4.84 5.45 12.50
CA VAL A 130 3.76 4.97 13.38
C VAL A 130 4.11 5.22 14.84
N GLU A 131 5.35 4.96 15.22
CA GLU A 131 5.82 5.20 16.59
C GLU A 131 5.69 6.67 16.98
N LEU A 132 6.07 7.55 16.06
CA LEU A 132 5.99 8.99 16.31
C LEU A 132 4.55 9.50 16.41
N SER A 133 3.61 8.81 15.76
CA SER A 133 2.20 9.19 15.77
C SER A 133 1.48 8.74 17.03
N GLU A 134 2.01 7.75 17.67
CA GLU A 134 1.44 7.19 18.89
C GLU A 134 2.08 7.81 20.11
#